data_dd3c215bbe7f94628c768c5ac0dc3047
#
_entry.id   dd3c215bbe7f94628c768c5ac0dc3047
#
_cell.length_a   1.000
_cell.length_b   1.000
_cell.length_c   1.000
_cell.angle_alpha   90.00
_cell.angle_beta   90.00
_cell.angle_gamma   90.00
#
_symmetry.space_group_name_H-M   'P 1'
#
loop_
_entity.id
_entity.type
_entity.pdbx_description
1 polymer ?
#
loop_
_entity_poly.entity_id
_entity_poly.type
_entity_poly.pdbx_seq_one_letter_code
_entity_poly.pdbx_strand_id
1 'polypeptide(L)'
;DFKPILSEIEERPPNPLGTLFLWTIISLMLVTIVGLFFVKVDVVVTARGKIIPLGDVKVVQPLETGAVTNIRVREGDYVKKGDVLLEIDPSIDKADLEGKERNLLNSRLAMERVNAVLTKKEFSPSPKSLSQETIKAQAAHYDAQKNLYETTLKEKEKEYKENLSALSSLKEEMKILRELLTHTQEDERRQKELVEIGALPDNRYRDKVRERMNLEKESEVKVGQARQTETKLERIKDEIEIFKHDFQDKLLSEYTTNLQSKNSLEAEVSSIKFKQGKKFIISPVDGYVHLLPVKTIGGVVTTAQPVATIVPENAPLVVNAVVFNKDIGFVKEGQKSVIKVDTFDFQKYGAIDGEVEVINPFNLEEKE
;
A
#
# COMPACT_ATOMS: atom_id res chain seq x y z
N ASP A 1 -109.70 -70.35 -17.85
CA ASP A 1 -108.33 -69.93 -18.09
C ASP A 1 -107.98 -68.78 -17.09
N PHE A 2 -107.19 -69.27 -16.13
CA PHE A 2 -106.57 -68.32 -15.10
C PHE A 2 -105.30 -67.84 -15.65
N LYS A 3 -105.19 -66.60 -16.04
CA LYS A 3 -103.89 -65.97 -16.27
C LYS A 3 -103.47 -65.34 -14.91
N PRO A 4 -102.24 -65.62 -14.53
CA PRO A 4 -101.73 -65.05 -13.29
C PRO A 4 -101.56 -63.53 -13.35
N ILE A 5 -101.98 -62.82 -12.33
CA ILE A 5 -102.04 -61.38 -12.15
C ILE A 5 -100.75 -60.60 -12.42
N LEU A 6 -99.60 -61.37 -12.52
CA LEU A 6 -98.31 -60.78 -12.76
C LEU A 6 -98.02 -60.38 -14.23
N SER A 7 -98.69 -61.00 -15.19
CA SER A 7 -98.51 -60.67 -16.62
C SER A 7 -99.32 -59.39 -17.08
N GLU A 8 -100.26 -58.88 -16.31
CA GLU A 8 -101.02 -57.72 -16.66
C GLU A 8 -100.34 -56.37 -16.32
N ILE A 9 -99.23 -56.42 -15.50
CA ILE A 9 -98.46 -55.23 -15.17
C ILE A 9 -97.37 -54.95 -16.22
N GLU A 10 -96.87 -55.97 -16.97
CA GLU A 10 -95.81 -55.85 -17.93
C GLU A 10 -96.22 -55.26 -19.30
N GLU A 11 -97.51 -55.33 -19.64
CA GLU A 11 -98.04 -54.79 -20.95
C GLU A 11 -98.60 -53.38 -20.97
N ARG A 12 -98.49 -52.67 -19.88
CA ARG A 12 -98.89 -51.22 -19.91
C ARG A 12 -97.72 -50.39 -20.44
N PRO A 13 -97.90 -49.71 -21.59
CA PRO A 13 -96.86 -48.86 -22.10
C PRO A 13 -96.62 -47.77 -21.05
N PRO A 14 -95.35 -47.42 -20.78
CA PRO A 14 -95.04 -46.39 -19.78
C PRO A 14 -95.72 -45.05 -20.12
N ASN A 15 -96.36 -44.47 -19.16
CA ASN A 15 -97.08 -43.24 -19.33
C ASN A 15 -96.14 -42.14 -19.88
N PRO A 16 -96.43 -41.57 -21.07
CA PRO A 16 -95.52 -40.64 -21.73
C PRO A 16 -95.17 -39.41 -20.87
N LEU A 17 -96.01 -39.04 -19.91
CA LEU A 17 -95.70 -38.02 -18.92
C LEU A 17 -94.65 -38.45 -17.88
N GLY A 18 -94.64 -39.75 -17.49
CA GLY A 18 -93.66 -40.28 -16.54
C GLY A 18 -92.28 -40.38 -17.14
N THR A 19 -92.19 -40.80 -18.41
CA THR A 19 -90.90 -40.85 -19.12
C THR A 19 -90.37 -39.45 -19.38
N LEU A 20 -91.18 -38.49 -19.70
CA LEU A 20 -90.76 -37.10 -19.86
C LEU A 20 -90.27 -36.52 -18.55
N PHE A 21 -90.91 -36.82 -17.41
CA PHE A 21 -90.47 -36.40 -16.09
C PHE A 21 -89.11 -37.06 -15.67
N LEU A 22 -88.93 -38.29 -16.01
CA LEU A 22 -87.67 -39.00 -15.77
C LEU A 22 -86.54 -38.40 -16.60
N TRP A 23 -86.76 -38.12 -17.87
CA TRP A 23 -85.75 -37.46 -18.71
C TRP A 23 -85.47 -36.01 -18.28
N THR A 24 -86.42 -35.28 -17.75
CA THR A 24 -86.14 -33.91 -17.18
C THR A 24 -85.30 -34.00 -15.93
N ILE A 25 -85.54 -34.99 -15.07
CA ILE A 25 -84.67 -35.21 -13.86
C ILE A 25 -83.31 -35.59 -14.26
N ILE A 26 -83.13 -36.54 -15.22
CA ILE A 26 -81.83 -36.97 -15.70
C ILE A 26 -81.11 -35.78 -16.37
N SER A 27 -81.77 -35.00 -17.18
CA SER A 27 -81.20 -33.80 -17.80
C SER A 27 -80.77 -32.76 -16.76
N LEU A 28 -81.59 -32.50 -15.76
CA LEU A 28 -81.27 -31.58 -14.68
C LEU A 28 -80.03 -32.09 -13.86
N MET A 29 -80.00 -33.40 -13.59
CA MET A 29 -78.88 -33.97 -12.88
C MET A 29 -77.59 -33.88 -13.70
N LEU A 30 -77.69 -34.12 -15.01
CA LEU A 30 -76.52 -34.05 -15.91
C LEU A 30 -76.01 -32.59 -16.02
N VAL A 31 -76.88 -31.61 -16.13
CA VAL A 31 -76.56 -30.18 -16.13
C VAL A 31 -75.92 -29.77 -14.81
N THR A 32 -76.42 -30.28 -13.66
CA THR A 32 -75.83 -30.01 -12.37
C THR A 32 -74.42 -30.62 -12.26
N ILE A 33 -74.23 -31.86 -12.71
CA ILE A 33 -72.90 -32.51 -12.71
C ILE A 33 -71.94 -31.76 -13.63
N VAL A 34 -72.36 -31.40 -14.83
CA VAL A 34 -71.54 -30.59 -15.75
C VAL A 34 -71.24 -29.24 -15.14
N GLY A 35 -72.21 -28.58 -14.50
CA GLY A 35 -72.03 -27.29 -13.81
C GLY A 35 -70.99 -27.38 -12.71
N LEU A 36 -70.92 -28.47 -11.94
CA LEU A 36 -69.93 -28.67 -10.89
C LEU A 36 -68.49 -28.71 -11.42
N PHE A 37 -68.28 -29.20 -12.68
CA PHE A 37 -66.96 -29.17 -13.31
C PHE A 37 -66.48 -27.76 -13.68
N PHE A 38 -67.35 -26.79 -13.87
CA PHE A 38 -67.00 -25.43 -14.19
C PHE A 38 -66.93 -24.49 -12.96
N VAL A 39 -67.34 -24.92 -11.82
CA VAL A 39 -67.25 -24.15 -10.59
C VAL A 39 -65.83 -24.25 -10.06
N LYS A 40 -65.10 -23.17 -10.19
CA LYS A 40 -63.80 -22.98 -9.51
C LYS A 40 -64.06 -22.50 -8.10
N VAL A 41 -63.57 -23.22 -7.11
CA VAL A 41 -63.61 -22.82 -5.71
C VAL A 41 -62.24 -22.20 -5.37
N ASP A 42 -62.26 -20.95 -4.97
CA ASP A 42 -61.04 -20.27 -4.52
C ASP A 42 -60.66 -20.78 -3.15
N VAL A 43 -59.42 -21.27 -3.04
CA VAL A 43 -58.79 -21.66 -1.76
C VAL A 43 -58.05 -20.46 -1.24
N VAL A 44 -58.50 -19.90 -0.14
CA VAL A 44 -57.84 -18.76 0.52
C VAL A 44 -56.89 -19.28 1.57
N VAL A 45 -55.59 -19.05 1.37
CA VAL A 45 -54.53 -19.33 2.34
C VAL A 45 -54.26 -18.07 3.15
N THR A 46 -54.30 -18.18 4.47
CA THR A 46 -54.01 -17.06 5.37
C THR A 46 -52.63 -17.28 6.02
N ALA A 47 -51.78 -16.28 5.96
CA ALA A 47 -50.46 -16.29 6.60
C ALA A 47 -50.29 -15.07 7.47
N ARG A 48 -49.51 -15.19 8.53
CA ARG A 48 -49.07 -14.04 9.34
C ARG A 48 -47.63 -13.72 8.99
N GLY A 49 -47.32 -12.42 8.91
CA GLY A 49 -46.01 -11.98 8.52
C GLY A 49 -45.60 -10.63 9.12
N LYS A 50 -44.39 -10.26 8.88
CA LYS A 50 -43.83 -8.95 9.25
C LYS A 50 -43.45 -8.19 7.97
N ILE A 51 -43.66 -6.90 7.94
CA ILE A 51 -43.17 -6.03 6.87
C ILE A 51 -41.70 -5.77 7.16
N ILE A 52 -40.85 -6.11 6.20
CA ILE A 52 -39.39 -5.89 6.26
C ILE A 52 -38.95 -5.16 4.99
N PRO A 53 -37.93 -4.32 5.02
CA PRO A 53 -37.36 -3.76 3.81
C PRO A 53 -36.71 -4.86 2.98
N LEU A 54 -37.02 -4.93 1.70
CA LEU A 54 -36.32 -5.77 0.73
C LEU A 54 -35.03 -5.06 0.34
N GLY A 55 -33.94 -5.66 0.62
CA GLY A 55 -32.60 -5.14 0.26
C GLY A 55 -31.62 -5.36 1.39
N ASP A 56 -30.37 -5.36 0.99
CA ASP A 56 -29.29 -5.54 1.95
C ASP A 56 -29.24 -4.35 2.89
N VAL A 57 -29.67 -4.54 4.13
CA VAL A 57 -29.33 -3.60 5.21
C VAL A 57 -27.84 -3.38 5.21
N LYS A 58 -27.40 -2.14 5.18
CA LYS A 58 -25.97 -1.82 5.13
C LYS A 58 -25.39 -1.86 6.54
N VAL A 59 -24.63 -2.90 6.80
CA VAL A 59 -23.90 -3.06 8.06
C VAL A 59 -22.64 -2.21 8.00
N VAL A 60 -22.54 -1.26 8.91
CA VAL A 60 -21.37 -0.37 9.03
C VAL A 60 -20.43 -0.92 10.08
N GLN A 61 -19.17 -1.08 9.69
CA GLN A 61 -18.12 -1.66 10.52
C GLN A 61 -16.87 -0.76 10.53
N PRO A 62 -16.17 -0.61 11.67
CA PRO A 62 -14.92 0.13 11.70
C PRO A 62 -13.79 -0.67 11.03
N LEU A 63 -12.89 0.03 10.38
CA LEU A 63 -11.68 -0.55 9.80
C LEU A 63 -10.59 -0.76 10.87
N GLU A 64 -10.61 0.06 11.93
CA GLU A 64 -9.60 0.09 12.97
C GLU A 64 -10.26 -0.04 14.36
N THR A 65 -9.56 -0.70 15.27
CA THR A 65 -9.96 -0.80 16.68
C THR A 65 -9.67 0.52 17.40
N GLY A 66 -10.56 0.93 18.32
CA GLY A 66 -10.33 2.08 19.18
C GLY A 66 -11.49 2.45 20.07
N ALA A 67 -11.28 3.42 20.97
CA ALA A 67 -12.30 3.93 21.85
C ALA A 67 -13.21 4.93 21.11
N VAL A 68 -14.52 4.84 21.34
CA VAL A 68 -15.51 5.78 20.76
C VAL A 68 -15.44 7.10 21.53
N THR A 69 -15.18 8.20 20.84
CA THR A 69 -15.15 9.55 21.42
C THR A 69 -16.48 10.27 21.31
N ASN A 70 -17.21 10.01 20.22
CA ASN A 70 -18.49 10.67 19.97
C ASN A 70 -19.44 9.77 19.18
N ILE A 71 -20.74 9.87 19.47
CA ILE A 71 -21.82 9.20 18.76
C ILE A 71 -22.75 10.32 18.29
N ARG A 72 -22.90 10.51 16.97
CA ARG A 72 -23.62 11.64 16.39
C ARG A 72 -25.05 11.34 15.97
N VAL A 73 -25.43 10.05 16.02
CA VAL A 73 -26.75 9.58 15.57
C VAL A 73 -27.40 8.68 16.61
N ARG A 74 -28.72 8.52 16.51
CA ARG A 74 -29.53 7.61 17.32
C ARG A 74 -30.29 6.66 16.41
N GLU A 75 -30.80 5.57 16.99
CA GLU A 75 -31.71 4.65 16.29
C GLU A 75 -32.96 5.43 15.85
N GLY A 76 -33.34 5.28 14.59
CA GLY A 76 -34.43 6.00 13.95
C GLY A 76 -34.06 7.28 13.21
N ASP A 77 -32.85 7.80 13.40
CA ASP A 77 -32.40 9.02 12.71
C ASP A 77 -32.21 8.78 11.21
N TYR A 78 -32.58 9.78 10.42
CA TYR A 78 -32.27 9.81 8.99
C TYR A 78 -30.85 10.34 8.76
N VAL A 79 -30.08 9.63 7.94
CA VAL A 79 -28.69 9.98 7.60
C VAL A 79 -28.48 9.98 6.10
N LYS A 80 -27.65 10.89 5.62
CA LYS A 80 -27.22 10.93 4.23
C LYS A 80 -25.90 10.19 4.05
N LYS A 81 -25.66 9.74 2.85
CA LYS A 81 -24.37 9.17 2.46
C LYS A 81 -23.23 10.14 2.78
N GLY A 82 -22.28 9.69 3.59
CA GLY A 82 -21.15 10.48 4.04
C GLY A 82 -21.33 11.15 5.41
N ASP A 83 -22.53 11.12 5.99
CA ASP A 83 -22.75 11.64 7.34
C ASP A 83 -21.99 10.81 8.38
N VAL A 84 -21.37 11.49 9.35
CA VAL A 84 -20.61 10.85 10.43
C VAL A 84 -21.56 10.26 11.44
N LEU A 85 -21.50 8.95 11.66
CA LEU A 85 -22.28 8.21 12.62
C LEU A 85 -21.62 8.21 14.00
N LEU A 86 -20.34 7.87 14.05
CA LEU A 86 -19.54 7.86 15.27
C LEU A 86 -18.06 8.18 14.96
N GLU A 87 -17.34 8.58 16.01
CA GLU A 87 -15.93 8.95 15.95
C GLU A 87 -15.12 8.05 16.88
N ILE A 88 -13.98 7.60 16.39
CA ILE A 88 -13.00 6.80 17.15
C ILE A 88 -11.82 7.69 17.54
N ASP A 89 -11.23 7.49 18.70
CA ASP A 89 -10.11 8.28 19.22
C ASP A 89 -8.88 8.22 18.29
N PRO A 90 -8.43 9.35 17.75
CA PRO A 90 -7.25 9.41 16.89
C PRO A 90 -5.94 9.66 17.65
N SER A 91 -5.95 9.77 18.99
CA SER A 91 -4.83 10.31 19.78
C SER A 91 -3.54 9.51 19.61
N ILE A 92 -3.63 8.18 19.61
CA ILE A 92 -2.46 7.29 19.43
C ILE A 92 -1.88 7.46 18.01
N ASP A 93 -2.75 7.43 17.00
CA ASP A 93 -2.32 7.57 15.61
C ASP A 93 -1.74 8.97 15.34
N LYS A 94 -2.23 9.99 16.03
CA LYS A 94 -1.70 11.36 15.90
C LYS A 94 -0.29 11.47 16.44
N ALA A 95 -0.01 10.89 17.62
CA ALA A 95 1.33 10.87 18.21
C ALA A 95 2.33 10.09 17.34
N ASP A 96 1.91 8.93 16.81
CA ASP A 96 2.74 8.13 15.90
C ASP A 96 3.01 8.87 14.58
N LEU A 97 1.98 9.50 13.99
CA LEU A 97 2.12 10.33 12.80
C LEU A 97 3.15 11.44 12.99
N GLU A 98 3.05 12.20 14.07
CA GLU A 98 3.99 13.28 14.38
C GLU A 98 5.43 12.77 14.54
N GLY A 99 5.60 11.58 15.15
CA GLY A 99 6.89 10.89 15.26
C GLY A 99 7.46 10.49 13.90
N LYS A 100 6.65 9.85 13.06
CA LYS A 100 7.05 9.43 11.71
C LYS A 100 7.34 10.62 10.79
N GLU A 101 6.52 11.68 10.84
CA GLU A 101 6.77 12.90 10.06
C GLU A 101 8.08 13.58 10.47
N ARG A 102 8.41 13.63 11.78
CA ARG A 102 9.72 14.14 12.23
C ARG A 102 10.88 13.31 11.69
N ASN A 103 10.78 11.98 11.75
CA ASN A 103 11.80 11.10 11.22
C ASN A 103 11.96 11.23 9.69
N LEU A 104 10.86 11.40 8.97
CA LEU A 104 10.86 11.68 7.53
C LEU A 104 11.60 12.98 7.20
N LEU A 105 11.32 14.04 7.96
CA LEU A 105 12.02 15.32 7.80
C LEU A 105 13.51 15.21 8.11
N ASN A 106 13.88 14.45 9.13
CA ASN A 106 15.29 14.19 9.46
C ASN A 106 16.02 13.45 8.31
N SER A 107 15.39 12.43 7.73
CA SER A 107 15.96 11.71 6.58
C SER A 107 16.12 12.61 5.36
N ARG A 108 15.14 13.47 5.08
CA ARG A 108 15.24 14.47 4.00
C ARG A 108 16.38 15.45 4.23
N LEU A 109 16.50 15.97 5.44
CA LEU A 109 17.57 16.92 5.80
C LEU A 109 18.96 16.27 5.68
N ALA A 110 19.09 15.01 6.11
CA ALA A 110 20.33 14.25 5.94
C ALA A 110 20.68 14.05 4.45
N MET A 111 19.69 13.75 3.59
CA MET A 111 19.90 13.68 2.15
C MET A 111 20.32 15.02 1.54
N GLU A 112 19.69 16.14 1.96
CA GLU A 112 20.08 17.48 1.51
C GLU A 112 21.54 17.78 1.90
N ARG A 113 21.95 17.45 3.13
CA ARG A 113 23.32 17.59 3.59
C ARG A 113 24.31 16.79 2.73
N VAL A 114 24.03 15.50 2.55
CA VAL A 114 24.90 14.63 1.75
C VAL A 114 25.00 15.12 0.32
N ASN A 115 23.88 15.53 -0.28
CA ASN A 115 23.86 16.08 -1.63
C ASN A 115 24.64 17.38 -1.74
N ALA A 116 24.59 18.25 -0.72
CA ALA A 116 25.38 19.48 -0.67
C ALA A 116 26.88 19.17 -0.66
N VAL A 117 27.34 18.16 0.09
CA VAL A 117 28.75 17.71 0.09
C VAL A 117 29.13 17.13 -1.28
N LEU A 118 28.31 16.24 -1.86
CA LEU A 118 28.56 15.62 -3.17
C LEU A 118 28.66 16.66 -4.30
N THR A 119 27.78 17.64 -4.28
CA THR A 119 27.73 18.69 -5.32
C THR A 119 28.62 19.91 -5.02
N LYS A 120 29.33 19.87 -3.89
CA LYS A 120 30.18 20.97 -3.39
C LYS A 120 29.44 22.31 -3.29
N LYS A 121 28.14 22.24 -2.96
CA LYS A 121 27.28 23.40 -2.71
C LYS A 121 27.23 23.67 -1.22
N GLU A 122 26.88 24.93 -0.88
CA GLU A 122 26.62 25.29 0.51
C GLU A 122 25.37 24.59 1.03
N PHE A 123 25.44 24.05 2.24
CA PHE A 123 24.30 23.42 2.90
C PHE A 123 23.38 24.53 3.45
N SER A 124 22.20 24.68 2.83
CA SER A 124 21.17 25.65 3.23
C SER A 124 19.88 24.89 3.54
N PRO A 125 19.68 24.43 4.79
CA PRO A 125 18.49 23.70 5.18
C PRO A 125 17.23 24.55 5.13
N SER A 126 16.14 24.01 4.61
CA SER A 126 14.83 24.65 4.62
C SER A 126 14.23 24.59 6.03
N PRO A 127 14.05 25.71 6.75
CA PRO A 127 13.82 25.72 8.20
C PRO A 127 12.40 25.43 8.67
N LYS A 128 11.45 25.03 7.81
CA LYS A 128 10.01 25.18 8.13
C LYS A 128 9.40 24.22 9.14
N SER A 129 10.07 23.18 9.65
CA SER A 129 9.41 22.22 10.55
C SER A 129 10.32 21.37 11.45
N LEU A 130 11.63 21.63 11.47
CA LEU A 130 12.57 20.91 12.31
C LEU A 130 13.04 21.76 13.50
N SER A 131 13.45 21.09 14.59
CA SER A 131 14.03 21.79 15.73
C SER A 131 15.34 22.47 15.31
N GLN A 132 15.61 23.65 15.85
CA GLN A 132 16.88 24.35 15.61
C GLN A 132 18.11 23.49 15.99
N GLU A 133 17.95 22.65 16.99
CA GLU A 133 19.00 21.74 17.43
C GLU A 133 19.37 20.70 16.35
N THR A 134 18.36 20.10 15.71
CA THR A 134 18.57 19.15 14.60
C THR A 134 19.25 19.83 13.40
N ILE A 135 18.82 21.04 13.06
CA ILE A 135 19.42 21.80 11.96
C ILE A 135 20.90 22.11 12.26
N LYS A 136 21.20 22.58 13.49
CA LYS A 136 22.57 22.84 13.92
C LYS A 136 23.46 21.59 13.91
N ALA A 137 22.93 20.44 14.36
CA ALA A 137 23.65 19.18 14.33
C ALA A 137 23.99 18.74 12.89
N GLN A 138 23.04 18.87 11.95
CA GLN A 138 23.30 18.56 10.53
C GLN A 138 24.28 19.53 9.87
N ALA A 139 24.22 20.82 10.21
CA ALA A 139 25.18 21.81 9.73
C ALA A 139 26.59 21.52 10.25
N ALA A 140 26.74 21.21 11.53
CA ALA A 140 28.02 20.82 12.11
C ALA A 140 28.58 19.53 11.46
N HIS A 141 27.72 18.57 11.15
CA HIS A 141 28.13 17.34 10.45
C HIS A 141 28.57 17.62 9.00
N TYR A 142 27.88 18.53 8.30
CA TYR A 142 28.30 19.00 6.98
C TYR A 142 29.69 19.64 7.03
N ASP A 143 29.92 20.58 7.95
CA ASP A 143 31.20 21.27 8.10
C ASP A 143 32.33 20.28 8.45
N ALA A 144 32.06 19.32 9.33
CA ALA A 144 33.02 18.27 9.69
C ALA A 144 33.41 17.39 8.48
N GLN A 145 32.43 16.93 7.69
CA GLN A 145 32.68 16.13 6.48
C GLN A 145 33.45 16.94 5.42
N LYS A 146 33.07 18.18 5.18
CA LYS A 146 33.74 19.06 4.24
C LYS A 146 35.19 19.32 4.65
N ASN A 147 35.41 19.72 5.91
CA ASN A 147 36.74 19.98 6.43
C ASN A 147 37.65 18.76 6.39
N LEU A 148 37.11 17.57 6.72
CA LEU A 148 37.85 16.31 6.63
C LEU A 148 38.33 16.05 5.19
N TYR A 149 37.44 16.20 4.21
CA TYR A 149 37.78 16.01 2.80
C TYR A 149 38.83 17.01 2.33
N GLU A 150 38.63 18.28 2.58
CA GLU A 150 39.53 19.35 2.14
C GLU A 150 40.91 19.24 2.78
N THR A 151 41.00 18.94 4.09
CA THR A 151 42.25 18.83 4.81
C THR A 151 43.04 17.60 4.34
N THR A 152 42.42 16.45 4.26
CA THR A 152 43.08 15.21 3.79
C THR A 152 43.57 15.33 2.36
N LEU A 153 42.73 15.91 1.47
CA LEU A 153 43.14 16.14 0.08
C LEU A 153 44.33 17.07 -0.02
N LYS A 154 44.31 18.20 0.71
CA LYS A 154 45.40 19.17 0.75
C LYS A 154 46.69 18.58 1.28
N GLU A 155 46.62 17.74 2.31
CA GLU A 155 47.81 17.03 2.84
C GLU A 155 48.44 16.13 1.77
N LYS A 156 47.65 15.30 1.10
CA LYS A 156 48.12 14.41 0.02
C LYS A 156 48.67 15.19 -1.18
N GLU A 157 48.01 16.25 -1.58
CA GLU A 157 48.47 17.13 -2.66
C GLU A 157 49.79 17.85 -2.31
N LYS A 158 49.98 18.21 -1.03
CA LYS A 158 51.21 18.78 -0.53
C LYS A 158 52.35 17.76 -0.62
N GLU A 159 52.10 16.53 -0.13
CA GLU A 159 53.11 15.43 -0.24
C GLU A 159 53.48 15.13 -1.70
N TYR A 160 52.52 15.14 -2.62
CA TYR A 160 52.76 14.99 -4.04
C TYR A 160 53.69 16.11 -4.59
N LYS A 161 53.40 17.38 -4.27
CA LYS A 161 54.21 18.54 -4.69
C LYS A 161 55.63 18.50 -4.14
N GLU A 162 55.82 18.09 -2.88
CA GLU A 162 57.14 17.94 -2.24
C GLU A 162 57.98 16.89 -2.98
N ASN A 163 57.41 15.71 -3.26
CA ASN A 163 58.10 14.66 -4.00
C ASN A 163 58.35 15.05 -5.48
N LEU A 164 57.46 15.82 -6.11
CA LEU A 164 57.66 16.34 -7.46
C LEU A 164 58.84 17.31 -7.51
N SER A 165 58.97 18.20 -6.52
CA SER A 165 60.11 19.10 -6.39
C SER A 165 61.43 18.34 -6.16
N ALA A 166 61.39 17.29 -5.33
CA ALA A 166 62.58 16.42 -5.10
C ALA A 166 63.02 15.70 -6.37
N LEU A 167 62.04 15.19 -7.18
CA LEU A 167 62.35 14.56 -8.47
C LEU A 167 62.97 15.57 -9.44
N SER A 168 62.46 16.81 -9.49
CA SER A 168 63.02 17.87 -10.33
C SER A 168 64.47 18.19 -9.99
N SER A 169 64.78 18.28 -8.67
CA SER A 169 66.15 18.51 -8.21
C SER A 169 67.08 17.34 -8.58
N LEU A 170 66.62 16.09 -8.38
CA LEU A 170 67.40 14.89 -8.78
C LEU A 170 67.68 14.87 -10.31
N LYS A 171 66.70 15.24 -11.13
CA LYS A 171 66.89 15.32 -12.59
C LYS A 171 67.92 16.37 -12.98
N GLU A 172 67.97 17.52 -12.33
CA GLU A 172 68.99 18.53 -12.57
C GLU A 172 70.37 18.06 -12.10
N GLU A 173 70.51 17.44 -10.93
CA GLU A 173 71.75 16.82 -10.52
C GLU A 173 72.23 15.76 -11.49
N MET A 174 71.34 14.90 -11.99
CA MET A 174 71.67 13.90 -13.01
C MET A 174 72.15 14.53 -14.32
N LYS A 175 71.62 15.67 -14.71
CA LYS A 175 72.07 16.41 -15.91
C LYS A 175 73.48 16.91 -15.71
N ILE A 176 73.82 17.52 -14.56
CA ILE A 176 75.15 18.03 -14.26
C ILE A 176 76.16 16.86 -14.23
N LEU A 177 75.81 15.74 -13.56
CA LEU A 177 76.68 14.56 -13.54
C LEU A 177 76.93 13.97 -14.91
N ARG A 178 75.93 13.97 -15.82
CA ARG A 178 76.10 13.48 -17.16
C ARG A 178 77.05 14.38 -18.00
N GLU A 179 76.95 15.68 -17.85
CA GLU A 179 77.85 16.62 -18.49
C GLU A 179 79.28 16.44 -17.97
N LEU A 180 79.47 16.31 -16.63
CA LEU A 180 80.76 16.06 -16.02
C LEU A 180 81.35 14.72 -16.48
N LEU A 181 80.56 13.66 -16.56
CA LEU A 181 80.96 12.37 -17.06
C LEU A 181 81.48 12.43 -18.49
N THR A 182 80.75 13.17 -19.37
CA THR A 182 81.15 13.37 -20.74
C THR A 182 82.56 14.04 -20.85
N HIS A 183 82.75 15.11 -20.09
CA HIS A 183 84.04 15.77 -20.05
C HIS A 183 85.16 14.87 -19.49
N THR A 184 84.87 14.10 -18.45
CA THR A 184 85.83 13.18 -17.87
C THR A 184 86.17 12.06 -18.84
N GLN A 185 85.26 11.52 -19.61
CA GLN A 185 85.52 10.52 -20.66
C GLN A 185 86.38 11.07 -21.79
N GLU A 186 86.16 12.34 -22.19
CA GLU A 186 87.01 13.00 -23.20
C GLU A 186 88.48 13.18 -22.67
N ASP A 187 88.59 13.62 -21.41
CA ASP A 187 89.94 13.74 -20.79
C ASP A 187 90.63 12.40 -20.63
N GLU A 188 89.90 11.36 -20.22
CA GLU A 188 90.46 9.98 -20.16
C GLU A 188 90.96 9.51 -21.50
N ARG A 189 90.20 9.74 -22.58
CA ARG A 189 90.63 9.40 -23.93
C ARG A 189 91.93 10.13 -24.34
N ARG A 190 92.02 11.45 -24.09
CA ARG A 190 93.19 12.26 -24.38
C ARG A 190 94.43 11.77 -23.59
N GLN A 191 94.23 11.45 -22.31
CA GLN A 191 95.31 10.94 -21.45
C GLN A 191 95.75 9.56 -21.91
N LYS A 192 94.91 8.69 -22.35
CA LYS A 192 95.20 7.39 -22.91
C LYS A 192 96.14 7.50 -24.14
N GLU A 193 95.76 8.39 -25.07
CA GLU A 193 96.54 8.67 -26.28
C GLU A 193 97.97 9.18 -25.92
N LEU A 194 98.08 10.05 -24.89
CA LEU A 194 99.35 10.59 -24.43
C LEU A 194 100.23 9.52 -23.74
N VAL A 195 99.65 8.57 -23.05
CA VAL A 195 100.38 7.42 -22.42
C VAL A 195 100.88 6.49 -23.51
N GLU A 196 100.06 6.18 -24.56
CA GLU A 196 100.45 5.30 -25.68
C GLU A 196 101.68 5.82 -26.47
N ILE A 197 101.85 7.13 -26.54
CA ILE A 197 103.00 7.76 -27.21
C ILE A 197 104.18 8.04 -26.23
N GLY A 198 104.06 7.60 -24.94
CA GLY A 198 105.04 7.79 -23.88
C GLY A 198 105.20 9.21 -23.34
N ALA A 199 104.23 10.13 -23.65
CA ALA A 199 104.28 11.52 -23.22
C ALA A 199 103.67 11.76 -21.82
N LEU A 200 102.95 10.72 -21.23
CA LEU A 200 102.32 10.81 -19.92
C LEU A 200 102.56 9.52 -19.13
N PRO A 201 102.86 9.55 -17.79
CA PRO A 201 102.90 8.37 -16.96
C PRO A 201 101.60 7.62 -16.82
N ASP A 202 101.57 6.27 -16.84
CA ASP A 202 100.38 5.40 -16.75
C ASP A 202 99.48 5.64 -15.50
N ASN A 203 100.10 6.05 -14.40
CA ASN A 203 99.36 6.36 -13.16
C ASN A 203 98.35 7.50 -13.34
N ARG A 204 98.65 8.50 -14.17
CA ARG A 204 97.73 9.61 -14.46
C ARG A 204 96.50 9.14 -15.22
N TYR A 205 96.65 8.28 -16.21
CA TYR A 205 95.55 7.65 -16.90
C TYR A 205 94.67 6.84 -15.94
N ARG A 206 95.30 5.96 -15.10
CA ARG A 206 94.55 5.18 -14.12
C ARG A 206 93.78 6.04 -13.11
N ASP A 207 94.30 7.17 -12.70
CA ASP A 207 93.60 8.11 -11.86
C ASP A 207 92.29 8.67 -12.55
N LYS A 208 92.37 9.03 -13.85
CA LYS A 208 91.23 9.43 -14.61
C LYS A 208 90.18 8.32 -14.82
N VAL A 209 90.66 7.10 -15.02
CA VAL A 209 89.74 5.91 -15.08
C VAL A 209 88.97 5.79 -13.76
N ARG A 210 89.63 5.90 -12.61
CA ARG A 210 89.01 5.84 -11.28
C ARG A 210 88.02 6.97 -11.08
N GLU A 211 88.34 8.19 -11.50
CA GLU A 211 87.40 9.35 -11.45
C GLU A 211 86.20 9.10 -12.25
N ARG A 212 86.28 8.64 -13.52
CA ARG A 212 85.17 8.25 -14.36
C ARG A 212 84.28 7.16 -13.70
N MET A 213 84.87 6.09 -13.19
CA MET A 213 84.19 4.99 -12.53
C MET A 213 83.36 5.48 -11.30
N ASN A 214 83.92 6.42 -10.54
CA ASN A 214 83.29 6.99 -9.38
C ASN A 214 82.06 7.84 -9.82
N LEU A 215 82.22 8.64 -10.86
CA LEU A 215 81.09 9.46 -11.44
C LEU A 215 79.97 8.59 -12.05
N GLU A 216 80.35 7.48 -12.74
CA GLU A 216 79.43 6.49 -13.24
C GLU A 216 78.56 5.89 -12.13
N LYS A 217 79.25 5.44 -11.02
CA LYS A 217 78.57 4.88 -9.84
C LYS A 217 77.63 5.91 -9.20
N GLU A 218 78.07 7.16 -9.05
CA GLU A 218 77.23 8.23 -8.51
C GLU A 218 76.02 8.52 -9.40
N SER A 219 76.20 8.53 -10.73
CA SER A 219 75.11 8.69 -11.70
C SER A 219 74.07 7.56 -11.60
N GLU A 220 74.54 6.29 -11.47
CA GLU A 220 73.63 5.14 -11.30
C GLU A 220 72.84 5.24 -10.00
N VAL A 221 73.43 5.66 -8.89
CA VAL A 221 72.75 5.88 -7.61
C VAL A 221 71.67 6.93 -7.75
N LYS A 222 71.97 8.06 -8.44
CA LYS A 222 70.98 9.12 -8.67
C LYS A 222 69.84 8.68 -9.60
N VAL A 223 70.09 7.86 -10.61
CA VAL A 223 69.08 7.24 -11.47
C VAL A 223 68.15 6.33 -10.63
N GLY A 224 68.75 5.52 -9.70
CA GLY A 224 67.97 4.70 -8.80
C GLY A 224 67.04 5.52 -7.88
N GLN A 225 67.57 6.61 -7.30
CA GLN A 225 66.83 7.51 -6.44
C GLN A 225 65.68 8.21 -7.22
N ALA A 226 65.95 8.67 -8.45
CA ALA A 226 64.90 9.30 -9.31
C ALA A 226 63.78 8.30 -9.61
N ARG A 227 64.10 7.04 -9.97
CA ARG A 227 63.12 6.00 -10.23
C ARG A 227 62.28 5.69 -8.98
N GLN A 228 62.88 5.60 -7.81
CA GLN A 228 62.17 5.39 -6.54
C GLN A 228 61.18 6.57 -6.28
N THR A 229 61.61 7.79 -6.51
CA THR A 229 60.76 8.98 -6.34
C THR A 229 59.64 9.02 -7.34
N GLU A 230 59.84 8.62 -8.60
CA GLU A 230 58.80 8.47 -9.62
C GLU A 230 57.76 7.44 -9.19
N THR A 231 58.16 6.26 -8.76
CA THR A 231 57.23 5.23 -8.25
C THR A 231 56.45 5.73 -7.03
N LYS A 232 57.09 6.51 -6.13
CA LYS A 232 56.41 7.12 -5.00
C LYS A 232 55.36 8.13 -5.43
N LEU A 233 55.64 8.93 -6.43
CA LEU A 233 54.70 9.91 -7.00
C LEU A 233 53.47 9.23 -7.63
N GLU A 234 53.68 8.13 -8.38
CA GLU A 234 52.55 7.35 -8.91
C GLU A 234 51.67 6.80 -7.79
N ARG A 235 52.29 6.21 -6.74
CA ARG A 235 51.52 5.72 -5.59
C ARG A 235 50.72 6.82 -4.91
N ILE A 236 51.30 8.01 -4.66
CA ILE A 236 50.59 9.12 -4.01
C ILE A 236 49.43 9.58 -4.90
N LYS A 237 49.63 9.62 -6.21
CA LYS A 237 48.58 9.94 -7.16
C LYS A 237 47.41 8.95 -7.07
N ASP A 238 47.70 7.66 -7.05
CA ASP A 238 46.68 6.61 -6.92
C ASP A 238 45.95 6.70 -5.55
N GLU A 239 46.69 7.00 -4.47
CA GLU A 239 46.13 7.21 -3.15
C GLU A 239 45.15 8.42 -3.12
N ILE A 240 45.44 9.48 -3.86
CA ILE A 240 44.53 10.63 -4.02
C ILE A 240 43.25 10.22 -4.74
N GLU A 241 43.35 9.46 -5.81
CA GLU A 241 42.19 8.97 -6.56
C GLU A 241 41.36 8.02 -5.72
N ILE A 242 41.97 7.05 -5.05
CA ILE A 242 41.28 6.11 -4.13
C ILE A 242 40.57 6.90 -3.03
N PHE A 243 41.23 7.85 -2.38
CA PHE A 243 40.58 8.67 -1.35
C PHE A 243 39.37 9.42 -1.84
N LYS A 244 39.42 10.00 -3.05
CA LYS A 244 38.27 10.70 -3.68
C LYS A 244 37.11 9.73 -3.91
N HIS A 245 37.38 8.56 -4.47
CA HIS A 245 36.39 7.53 -4.73
C HIS A 245 35.75 7.00 -3.45
N ASP A 246 36.57 6.61 -2.46
CA ASP A 246 36.09 6.11 -1.18
C ASP A 246 35.20 7.12 -0.45
N PHE A 247 35.60 8.41 -0.48
CA PHE A 247 34.78 9.47 0.11
C PHE A 247 33.44 9.62 -0.62
N GLN A 248 33.46 9.58 -1.95
CA GLN A 248 32.25 9.67 -2.75
C GLN A 248 31.34 8.46 -2.53
N ASP A 249 31.89 7.26 -2.50
CA ASP A 249 31.13 6.02 -2.27
C ASP A 249 30.48 6.00 -0.88
N LYS A 250 31.18 6.47 0.15
CA LYS A 250 30.59 6.64 1.50
C LYS A 250 29.39 7.59 1.48
N LEU A 251 29.51 8.71 0.80
CA LEU A 251 28.42 9.68 0.68
C LEU A 251 27.23 9.12 -0.10
N LEU A 252 27.48 8.42 -1.20
CA LEU A 252 26.43 7.76 -2.00
C LEU A 252 25.73 6.66 -1.20
N SER A 253 26.46 5.87 -0.44
CA SER A 253 25.91 4.86 0.46
C SER A 253 25.01 5.49 1.53
N GLU A 254 25.48 6.57 2.16
CA GLU A 254 24.69 7.33 3.14
C GLU A 254 23.43 7.93 2.51
N TYR A 255 23.56 8.49 1.30
CA TYR A 255 22.42 9.02 0.54
C TYR A 255 21.38 7.95 0.24
N THR A 256 21.83 6.78 -0.24
CA THR A 256 20.96 5.65 -0.58
C THR A 256 20.23 5.12 0.66
N THR A 257 20.93 4.99 1.78
CA THR A 257 20.32 4.57 3.06
C THR A 257 19.24 5.56 3.52
N ASN A 258 19.51 6.86 3.45
CA ASN A 258 18.52 7.87 3.79
C ASN A 258 17.35 7.91 2.80
N LEU A 259 17.60 7.65 1.52
CA LEU A 259 16.55 7.54 0.49
C LEU A 259 15.61 6.36 0.77
N GLN A 260 16.14 5.20 1.14
CA GLN A 260 15.34 4.03 1.54
C GLN A 260 14.51 4.34 2.78
N SER A 261 15.13 4.94 3.80
CA SER A 261 14.43 5.37 5.03
C SER A 261 13.31 6.37 4.72
N LYS A 262 13.59 7.37 3.88
CA LYS A 262 12.59 8.34 3.41
C LYS A 262 11.40 7.64 2.75
N ASN A 263 11.64 6.75 1.80
CA ASN A 263 10.58 6.05 1.07
C ASN A 263 9.73 5.17 1.99
N SER A 264 10.34 4.46 2.94
CA SER A 264 9.63 3.68 3.96
C SER A 264 8.77 4.56 4.84
N LEU A 265 9.35 5.66 5.35
CA LEU A 265 8.63 6.61 6.22
C LEU A 265 7.50 7.34 5.48
N GLU A 266 7.65 7.66 4.20
CA GLU A 266 6.57 8.23 3.38
C GLU A 266 5.39 7.27 3.25
N ALA A 267 5.66 5.98 3.03
CA ALA A 267 4.62 4.94 2.98
C ALA A 267 3.92 4.78 4.34
N GLU A 268 4.68 4.77 5.44
CA GLU A 268 4.13 4.68 6.80
C GLU A 268 3.26 5.90 7.14
N VAL A 269 3.74 7.12 6.87
CA VAL A 269 2.98 8.37 7.05
C VAL A 269 1.68 8.34 6.24
N SER A 270 1.74 7.90 4.98
CA SER A 270 0.56 7.77 4.13
C SER A 270 -0.45 6.76 4.70
N SER A 271 0.03 5.62 5.18
CA SER A 271 -0.80 4.59 5.82
C SER A 271 -1.50 5.12 7.07
N ILE A 272 -0.76 5.81 7.97
CA ILE A 272 -1.34 6.38 9.19
C ILE A 272 -2.37 7.46 8.86
N LYS A 273 -2.10 8.33 7.89
CA LYS A 273 -3.07 9.35 7.42
C LYS A 273 -4.35 8.72 6.86
N PHE A 274 -4.21 7.65 6.09
CA PHE A 274 -5.37 6.89 5.60
C PHE A 274 -6.19 6.32 6.76
N LYS A 275 -5.54 5.69 7.74
CA LYS A 275 -6.19 5.14 8.93
C LYS A 275 -6.90 6.22 9.75
N GLN A 276 -6.26 7.37 9.96
CA GLN A 276 -6.88 8.51 10.64
C GLN A 276 -8.17 8.96 9.95
N GLY A 277 -8.20 9.00 8.61
CA GLY A 277 -9.41 9.32 7.85
C GLY A 277 -10.54 8.32 8.06
N LYS A 278 -10.22 7.06 8.43
CA LYS A 278 -11.18 5.99 8.72
C LYS A 278 -11.67 5.96 10.18
N LYS A 279 -11.17 6.84 11.05
CA LYS A 279 -11.69 7.00 12.42
C LYS A 279 -13.05 7.68 12.47
N PHE A 280 -13.45 8.35 11.42
CA PHE A 280 -14.83 8.82 11.21
C PHE A 280 -15.62 7.73 10.51
N ILE A 281 -16.52 7.10 11.23
CA ILE A 281 -17.40 6.08 10.66
C ILE A 281 -18.58 6.78 10.04
N ILE A 282 -18.71 6.65 8.73
CA ILE A 282 -19.70 7.38 7.91
C ILE A 282 -20.75 6.44 7.33
N SER A 283 -21.93 7.00 7.02
CA SER A 283 -22.98 6.27 6.31
C SER A 283 -22.58 5.98 4.86
N PRO A 284 -22.70 4.72 4.38
CA PRO A 284 -22.45 4.37 2.99
C PRO A 284 -23.59 4.77 2.04
N VAL A 285 -24.81 5.00 2.56
CA VAL A 285 -26.04 5.27 1.80
C VAL A 285 -26.93 6.28 2.52
N ASP A 286 -27.90 6.85 1.79
CA ASP A 286 -29.00 7.61 2.37
C ASP A 286 -30.01 6.62 2.98
N GLY A 287 -30.46 6.87 4.21
CA GLY A 287 -31.40 5.96 4.87
C GLY A 287 -31.58 6.22 6.37
N TYR A 288 -32.21 5.28 7.04
CA TYR A 288 -32.52 5.36 8.48
C TYR A 288 -31.62 4.42 9.28
N VAL A 289 -31.11 4.89 10.42
CA VAL A 289 -30.35 4.07 11.37
C VAL A 289 -31.29 3.08 12.03
N HIS A 290 -31.19 1.80 11.68
CA HIS A 290 -32.05 0.75 12.22
C HIS A 290 -31.56 0.22 13.55
N LEU A 291 -30.25 -0.04 13.67
CA LEU A 291 -29.64 -0.60 14.88
C LEU A 291 -28.32 0.11 15.15
N LEU A 292 -28.09 0.47 16.41
CA LEU A 292 -26.85 1.10 16.89
C LEU A 292 -26.38 0.34 18.15
N PRO A 293 -25.62 -0.77 17.99
CA PRO A 293 -25.16 -1.58 19.13
C PRO A 293 -24.26 -0.82 20.10
N VAL A 294 -23.52 0.17 19.59
CA VAL A 294 -22.60 1.00 20.36
C VAL A 294 -23.34 2.21 20.92
N LYS A 295 -23.62 2.16 22.24
CA LYS A 295 -24.40 3.21 22.94
C LYS A 295 -23.59 4.02 23.96
N THR A 296 -22.34 3.65 24.19
CA THR A 296 -21.53 4.23 25.28
C THR A 296 -20.28 4.92 24.69
N ILE A 297 -20.11 6.19 25.01
CA ILE A 297 -18.86 6.93 24.78
C ILE A 297 -17.78 6.34 25.69
N GLY A 298 -16.56 6.16 25.18
CA GLY A 298 -15.46 5.46 25.87
C GLY A 298 -15.46 3.94 25.67
N GLY A 299 -16.54 3.37 25.10
CA GLY A 299 -16.55 1.95 24.72
C GLY A 299 -15.52 1.65 23.61
N VAL A 300 -14.93 0.47 23.65
CA VAL A 300 -13.98 0.03 22.63
C VAL A 300 -14.72 -0.75 21.54
N VAL A 301 -14.53 -0.33 20.29
CA VAL A 301 -14.99 -1.06 19.12
C VAL A 301 -13.79 -1.73 18.44
N THR A 302 -14.01 -2.93 17.91
CA THR A 302 -12.98 -3.72 17.25
C THR A 302 -13.22 -3.76 15.74
N THR A 303 -12.17 -4.03 14.99
CA THR A 303 -12.23 -4.20 13.53
C THR A 303 -13.29 -5.22 13.15
N ALA A 304 -14.09 -4.92 12.12
CA ALA A 304 -15.20 -5.73 11.61
C ALA A 304 -16.39 -5.96 12.59
N GLN A 305 -16.40 -5.35 13.78
CA GLN A 305 -17.57 -5.35 14.66
C GLN A 305 -18.67 -4.46 14.08
N PRO A 306 -19.93 -4.93 13.94
CA PRO A 306 -21.03 -4.06 13.52
C PRO A 306 -21.24 -2.93 14.52
N VAL A 307 -21.20 -1.68 14.07
CA VAL A 307 -21.42 -0.49 14.91
C VAL A 307 -22.70 0.27 14.57
N ALA A 308 -23.19 0.12 13.35
CA ALA A 308 -24.49 0.61 12.95
C ALA A 308 -25.06 -0.24 11.81
N THR A 309 -26.38 -0.30 11.71
CA THR A 309 -27.07 -0.90 10.58
C THR A 309 -28.00 0.16 9.97
N ILE A 310 -27.90 0.37 8.66
CA ILE A 310 -28.67 1.39 7.94
C ILE A 310 -29.59 0.73 6.94
N VAL A 311 -30.86 1.09 6.98
CA VAL A 311 -31.86 0.71 5.99
C VAL A 311 -31.93 1.82 4.94
N PRO A 312 -31.64 1.55 3.66
CA PRO A 312 -31.74 2.53 2.61
C PRO A 312 -33.18 3.09 2.49
N GLU A 313 -33.33 4.40 2.24
CA GLU A 313 -34.63 5.06 2.11
C GLU A 313 -35.49 4.45 0.99
N ASN A 314 -34.89 4.05 -0.12
CA ASN A 314 -35.56 3.52 -1.30
C ASN A 314 -35.65 1.98 -1.29
N ALA A 315 -35.47 1.31 -0.15
CA ALA A 315 -35.64 -0.13 -0.08
C ALA A 315 -37.12 -0.49 -0.25
N PRO A 316 -37.51 -1.27 -1.26
CA PRO A 316 -38.89 -1.73 -1.37
C PRO A 316 -39.25 -2.55 -0.13
N LEU A 317 -40.53 -2.45 0.28
CA LEU A 317 -41.02 -3.20 1.43
C LEU A 317 -41.59 -4.54 0.95
N VAL A 318 -41.25 -5.60 1.63
CA VAL A 318 -41.80 -6.95 1.44
C VAL A 318 -42.38 -7.48 2.73
N VAL A 319 -43.33 -8.39 2.60
CA VAL A 319 -43.92 -9.09 3.74
C VAL A 319 -43.28 -10.48 3.81
N ASN A 320 -42.54 -10.72 4.86
CA ASN A 320 -42.08 -12.07 5.19
C ASN A 320 -43.16 -12.76 6.01
N ALA A 321 -43.87 -13.73 5.37
CA ALA A 321 -45.01 -14.39 5.95
C ALA A 321 -44.75 -15.90 6.07
N VAL A 322 -45.20 -16.49 7.18
CA VAL A 322 -45.10 -17.92 7.44
C VAL A 322 -46.42 -18.58 7.05
N VAL A 323 -46.34 -19.49 6.09
CA VAL A 323 -47.47 -20.33 5.63
C VAL A 323 -47.39 -21.68 6.31
N PHE A 324 -48.52 -22.19 6.80
CA PHE A 324 -48.59 -23.54 7.41
C PHE A 324 -48.31 -24.64 6.37
N ASN A 325 -47.64 -25.70 6.79
CA ASN A 325 -47.29 -26.85 5.91
C ASN A 325 -48.47 -27.46 5.20
N LYS A 326 -49.65 -27.47 5.82
CA LYS A 326 -50.86 -28.01 5.20
C LYS A 326 -51.41 -27.17 4.02
N ASP A 327 -51.05 -25.88 3.99
CA ASP A 327 -51.55 -24.92 3.04
C ASP A 327 -50.53 -24.55 1.95
N ILE A 328 -49.26 -24.94 2.13
CA ILE A 328 -48.16 -24.55 1.24
C ILE A 328 -48.35 -25.08 -0.21
N GLY A 329 -49.02 -26.21 -0.37
CA GLY A 329 -49.29 -26.81 -1.69
C GLY A 329 -50.20 -25.96 -2.57
N PHE A 330 -50.93 -24.99 -2.00
CA PHE A 330 -51.83 -24.06 -2.70
C PHE A 330 -51.17 -22.71 -3.00
N VAL A 331 -49.95 -22.45 -2.52
CA VAL A 331 -49.24 -21.20 -2.76
C VAL A 331 -48.22 -21.39 -3.88
N LYS A 332 -48.18 -20.45 -4.81
CA LYS A 332 -47.23 -20.45 -5.95
C LYS A 332 -46.63 -19.06 -6.11
N GLU A 333 -45.39 -19.02 -6.59
CA GLU A 333 -44.72 -17.77 -6.99
C GLU A 333 -45.54 -17.10 -8.11
N GLY A 334 -45.62 -15.77 -8.10
CA GLY A 334 -46.47 -14.99 -9.00
C GLY A 334 -47.96 -14.94 -8.61
N GLN A 335 -48.37 -15.50 -7.50
CA GLN A 335 -49.74 -15.51 -7.03
C GLN A 335 -50.08 -14.18 -6.35
N LYS A 336 -51.23 -13.61 -6.71
CA LYS A 336 -51.74 -12.40 -6.07
C LYS A 336 -52.04 -12.64 -4.60
N SER A 337 -51.65 -11.72 -3.76
CA SER A 337 -51.91 -11.73 -2.32
C SER A 337 -52.50 -10.39 -1.87
N VAL A 338 -53.27 -10.44 -0.80
CA VAL A 338 -53.87 -9.25 -0.20
C VAL A 338 -53.34 -9.08 1.20
N ILE A 339 -52.62 -8.00 1.41
CA ILE A 339 -51.92 -7.70 2.66
C ILE A 339 -52.80 -6.77 3.51
N LYS A 340 -53.16 -7.23 4.70
CA LYS A 340 -53.90 -6.46 5.72
C LYS A 340 -52.95 -6.12 6.84
N VAL A 341 -52.76 -4.84 7.14
CA VAL A 341 -51.86 -4.37 8.19
C VAL A 341 -52.65 -4.17 9.48
N ASP A 342 -52.29 -4.85 10.54
CA ASP A 342 -53.08 -4.83 11.81
C ASP A 342 -53.20 -3.43 12.42
N THR A 343 -52.21 -2.56 12.19
CA THR A 343 -52.24 -1.16 12.69
C THR A 343 -53.25 -0.28 12.00
N PHE A 344 -53.69 -0.65 10.78
CA PHE A 344 -54.64 0.12 9.95
C PHE A 344 -55.88 -0.72 9.68
N ASP A 345 -57.01 -0.24 10.17
CA ASP A 345 -58.30 -0.89 9.92
C ASP A 345 -58.57 -0.99 8.42
N PHE A 346 -58.57 -2.22 7.89
CA PHE A 346 -58.72 -2.49 6.45
C PHE A 346 -60.09 -2.05 5.92
N GLN A 347 -61.11 -1.93 6.75
CA GLN A 347 -62.41 -1.43 6.36
C GLN A 347 -62.37 0.07 6.05
N LYS A 348 -61.50 0.83 6.72
CA LYS A 348 -61.33 2.26 6.56
C LYS A 348 -60.24 2.65 5.58
N TYR A 349 -59.11 1.92 5.59
CA TYR A 349 -57.92 2.27 4.83
C TYR A 349 -57.66 1.36 3.63
N GLY A 350 -58.41 0.26 3.50
CA GLY A 350 -58.25 -0.71 2.42
C GLY A 350 -57.15 -1.76 2.75
N ALA A 351 -56.84 -2.54 1.76
CA ALA A 351 -55.78 -3.53 1.82
C ALA A 351 -54.73 -3.25 0.74
N ILE A 352 -53.54 -3.74 0.91
CA ILE A 352 -52.44 -3.56 -0.05
C ILE A 352 -52.36 -4.82 -0.92
N ASP A 353 -52.41 -4.62 -2.25
CA ASP A 353 -52.19 -5.72 -3.20
C ASP A 353 -50.70 -6.04 -3.27
N GLY A 354 -50.41 -7.33 -3.23
CA GLY A 354 -49.05 -7.86 -3.35
C GLY A 354 -49.01 -9.09 -4.24
N GLU A 355 -47.83 -9.55 -4.51
CA GLU A 355 -47.56 -10.78 -5.27
C GLU A 355 -46.56 -11.61 -4.51
N VAL A 356 -46.69 -12.94 -4.57
CA VAL A 356 -45.74 -13.88 -3.95
C VAL A 356 -44.48 -13.90 -4.81
N GLU A 357 -43.40 -13.35 -4.29
CA GLU A 357 -42.12 -13.25 -5.02
C GLU A 357 -41.29 -14.52 -4.94
N VAL A 358 -41.14 -15.05 -3.74
CA VAL A 358 -40.31 -16.25 -3.48
C VAL A 358 -40.94 -17.11 -2.41
N ILE A 359 -40.90 -18.40 -2.60
CA ILE A 359 -41.28 -19.40 -1.60
C ILE A 359 -40.04 -20.12 -1.09
N ASN A 360 -39.70 -19.91 0.17
CA ASN A 360 -38.59 -20.62 0.79
C ASN A 360 -39.13 -21.89 1.50
N PRO A 361 -38.75 -23.10 1.04
CA PRO A 361 -39.24 -24.35 1.63
C PRO A 361 -38.58 -24.68 2.98
N PHE A 362 -37.50 -23.98 3.36
CA PHE A 362 -36.80 -24.19 4.63
C PHE A 362 -37.24 -23.15 5.65
N ASN A 363 -38.04 -23.61 6.63
CA ASN A 363 -38.36 -22.78 7.78
C ASN A 363 -37.22 -22.86 8.80
N LEU A 364 -36.46 -21.78 8.90
CA LEU A 364 -35.60 -21.55 10.05
C LEU A 364 -36.50 -20.94 11.15
N GLU A 365 -36.91 -21.75 12.13
CA GLU A 365 -37.54 -21.23 13.34
C GLU A 365 -36.56 -20.23 13.98
N GLU A 366 -36.85 -18.94 13.88
CA GLU A 366 -36.30 -17.95 14.81
C GLU A 366 -36.88 -18.30 16.20
N LYS A 367 -36.04 -18.85 17.06
CA LYS A 367 -36.35 -18.95 18.49
C LYS A 367 -36.52 -17.50 19.00
N GLU A 368 -37.75 -17.22 19.49
CA GLU A 368 -38.02 -16.03 20.30
C GLU A 368 -37.10 -15.93 21.52
#